data_193b1355d41b8e2aea7cea13398857d7
#
_entry.id   193b1355d41b8e2aea7cea13398857d7
#
_cell.length_a   1.000
_cell.length_b   1.000
_cell.length_c   1.000
_cell.angle_alpha   90.00
_cell.angle_beta   90.00
_cell.angle_gamma   90.00
#
_symmetry.space_group_name_H-M   'P 1'
#
loop_
_entity.id
_entity.type
_entity.pdbx_description
1 polymer ?
#
loop_
_entity_poly.entity_id
_entity_poly.type
_entity_poly.pdbx_seq_one_letter_code
_entity_poly.pdbx_strand_id
1 'polypeptide(L)'
;ISGHPLDDFKVEISSFCTGTVAMLNDPSAHLGRDLLIAAVITNAEHRSTKRGDAFGSLFIEDYQEAFKLNLFNETYLKFKHFMEPGTFVAIKGRIEVPRFRQYPEFVVHHMELLQELRDKRAKMLKLRFTAKQLDQMVIEQLHELFEANPGSCQLHFTVFDPIDGIEVSLPSRSVKVQPSSQLFKELAKLDIQFKLN
;
A
#
# COMPACT_ATOMS: atom_id res chain seq x y z
N ILE A 1 -15.19 10.52 15.01
CA ILE A 1 -15.15 10.63 13.53
C ILE A 1 -14.50 9.36 13.05
N SER A 2 -15.30 8.44 12.50
CA SER A 2 -14.79 7.20 11.91
C SER A 2 -14.08 7.53 10.59
N GLY A 3 -12.76 7.35 10.55
CA GLY A 3 -11.98 7.40 9.32
C GLY A 3 -12.27 6.18 8.42
N HIS A 4 -11.79 6.21 7.18
CA HIS A 4 -11.88 5.06 6.29
C HIS A 4 -11.00 3.90 6.82
N PRO A 5 -11.43 2.63 6.71
CA PRO A 5 -10.63 1.48 7.19
C PRO A 5 -9.19 1.43 6.65
N LEU A 6 -8.95 1.92 5.43
CA LEU A 6 -7.62 1.99 4.80
C LEU A 6 -6.76 3.18 5.27
N ASP A 7 -7.24 4.04 6.18
CA ASP A 7 -6.50 5.23 6.62
C ASP A 7 -5.16 4.90 7.28
N ASP A 8 -5.08 3.78 7.98
CA ASP A 8 -3.83 3.31 8.59
C ASP A 8 -2.78 2.83 7.56
N PHE A 9 -3.18 2.69 6.29
CA PHE A 9 -2.33 2.22 5.18
C PHE A 9 -2.11 3.28 4.08
N LYS A 10 -2.46 4.54 4.34
CA LYS A 10 -2.31 5.63 3.35
C LYS A 10 -0.91 5.74 2.76
N VAL A 11 0.10 5.53 3.58
CA VAL A 11 1.52 5.65 3.19
C VAL A 11 1.90 4.53 2.23
N GLU A 12 1.50 3.29 2.53
CA GLU A 12 1.73 2.12 1.67
C GLU A 12 1.01 2.26 0.33
N ILE A 13 -0.25 2.67 0.40
CA ILE A 13 -1.09 2.85 -0.79
C ILE A 13 -0.47 3.91 -1.71
N SER A 14 -0.12 5.08 -1.17
CA SER A 14 0.47 6.16 -1.95
C SER A 14 1.89 5.86 -2.47
N SER A 15 2.63 4.99 -1.76
CA SER A 15 4.02 4.67 -2.11
C SER A 15 4.14 3.48 -3.06
N PHE A 16 3.25 2.51 -2.98
CA PHE A 16 3.43 1.23 -3.68
C PHE A 16 2.30 0.86 -4.64
N CYS A 17 1.06 1.32 -4.41
CA CYS A 17 -0.04 0.97 -5.28
C CYS A 17 0.00 1.75 -6.59
N THR A 18 -0.32 1.05 -7.68
CA THR A 18 -0.30 1.58 -9.05
C THR A 18 -1.68 1.65 -9.68
N GLY A 19 -2.70 1.17 -8.97
CA GLY A 19 -4.08 1.16 -9.41
C GLY A 19 -5.07 1.31 -8.27
N THR A 20 -6.33 1.53 -8.63
CA THR A 20 -7.48 1.64 -7.74
C THR A 20 -8.54 0.62 -8.11
N VAL A 21 -9.49 0.36 -7.21
CA VAL A 21 -10.64 -0.52 -7.48
C VAL A 21 -11.49 0.01 -8.63
N ALA A 22 -11.59 1.34 -8.79
CA ALA A 22 -12.30 1.98 -9.91
C ALA A 22 -11.80 1.52 -11.29
N MET A 23 -10.49 1.24 -11.44
CA MET A 23 -9.93 0.74 -12.70
C MET A 23 -10.43 -0.65 -13.07
N LEU A 24 -10.91 -1.43 -12.11
CA LEU A 24 -11.49 -2.76 -12.34
C LEU A 24 -12.90 -2.69 -12.91
N ASN A 25 -13.61 -1.58 -12.66
CA ASN A 25 -14.95 -1.35 -13.18
C ASN A 25 -14.95 -0.94 -14.69
N ASP A 26 -13.81 -0.44 -15.18
CA ASP A 26 -13.59 -0.19 -16.64
C ASP A 26 -12.28 -0.84 -17.10
N PRO A 27 -12.23 -2.18 -17.20
CA PRO A 27 -11.02 -2.89 -17.57
C PRO A 27 -10.58 -2.60 -19.01
N SER A 28 -11.48 -2.19 -19.88
CA SER A 28 -11.15 -1.90 -21.29
C SER A 28 -10.23 -0.68 -21.42
N ALA A 29 -10.43 0.34 -20.62
CA ALA A 29 -9.59 1.53 -20.59
C ALA A 29 -8.17 1.26 -20.04
N HIS A 30 -7.98 0.14 -19.37
CA HIS A 30 -6.74 -0.21 -18.69
C HIS A 30 -6.08 -1.50 -19.20
N LEU A 31 -6.47 -1.97 -20.39
CA LEU A 31 -5.97 -3.20 -21.00
C LEU A 31 -4.43 -3.21 -21.06
N GLY A 32 -3.84 -4.33 -20.66
CA GLY A 32 -2.40 -4.55 -20.67
C GLY A 32 -1.65 -3.96 -19.46
N ARG A 33 -2.32 -3.28 -18.53
CA ARG A 33 -1.68 -2.70 -17.34
C ARG A 33 -1.49 -3.72 -16.24
N ASP A 34 -0.30 -3.71 -15.63
CA ASP A 34 -0.02 -4.38 -14.38
C ASP A 34 -0.41 -3.44 -13.24
N LEU A 35 -1.29 -3.91 -12.36
CA LEU A 35 -1.81 -3.14 -11.24
C LEU A 35 -1.42 -3.78 -9.91
N LEU A 36 -1.11 -2.96 -8.93
CA LEU A 36 -1.08 -3.29 -7.52
C LEU A 36 -2.13 -2.44 -6.83
N ILE A 37 -3.17 -3.07 -6.31
CA ILE A 37 -4.35 -2.43 -5.73
C ILE A 37 -4.41 -2.77 -4.26
N ALA A 38 -4.66 -1.77 -3.41
CA ALA A 38 -4.99 -1.97 -2.01
C ALA A 38 -6.49 -1.94 -1.81
N ALA A 39 -7.02 -2.87 -1.03
CA ALA A 39 -8.43 -2.93 -0.72
C ALA A 39 -8.70 -3.57 0.65
N VAL A 40 -9.86 -3.30 1.22
CA VAL A 40 -10.43 -4.08 2.30
C VAL A 40 -11.44 -5.09 1.73
N ILE A 41 -11.40 -6.31 2.23
CA ILE A 41 -12.42 -7.32 1.90
C ILE A 41 -13.63 -7.05 2.77
N THR A 42 -14.75 -6.69 2.14
CA THR A 42 -16.01 -6.40 2.83
C THR A 42 -16.90 -7.65 2.97
N ASN A 43 -16.79 -8.57 2.01
CA ASN A 43 -17.48 -9.86 2.04
C ASN A 43 -16.71 -10.90 1.23
N ALA A 44 -16.92 -12.18 1.57
CA ALA A 44 -16.33 -13.32 0.87
C ALA A 44 -17.32 -14.47 0.77
N GLU A 45 -17.40 -15.10 -0.39
CA GLU A 45 -18.26 -16.25 -0.65
C GLU A 45 -17.43 -17.40 -1.22
N HIS A 46 -17.56 -18.58 -0.63
CA HIS A 46 -16.96 -19.82 -1.13
C HIS A 46 -18.04 -20.64 -1.83
N ARG A 47 -17.82 -21.01 -3.06
CA ARG A 47 -18.79 -21.72 -3.90
C ARG A 47 -18.14 -22.85 -4.69
N SER A 48 -18.99 -23.70 -5.27
CA SER A 48 -18.56 -24.71 -6.24
C SER A 48 -19.35 -24.57 -7.54
N THR A 49 -18.67 -24.80 -8.65
CA THR A 49 -19.33 -24.88 -9.96
C THR A 49 -20.19 -26.13 -10.05
N LYS A 50 -21.07 -26.21 -11.06
CA LYS A 50 -21.85 -27.43 -11.34
C LYS A 50 -20.97 -28.66 -11.64
N ARG A 51 -19.70 -28.45 -11.98
CA ARG A 51 -18.71 -29.53 -12.23
C ARG A 51 -17.91 -29.90 -10.99
N GLY A 52 -18.16 -29.25 -9.84
CA GLY A 52 -17.47 -29.49 -8.58
C GLY A 52 -16.20 -28.66 -8.38
N ASP A 53 -15.81 -27.81 -9.34
CA ASP A 53 -14.63 -26.95 -9.18
C ASP A 53 -14.92 -25.87 -8.14
N ALA A 54 -14.03 -25.71 -7.18
CA ALA A 54 -14.15 -24.67 -6.16
C ALA A 54 -13.75 -23.30 -6.69
N PHE A 55 -14.53 -22.28 -6.34
CA PHE A 55 -14.20 -20.88 -6.61
C PHE A 55 -14.66 -19.97 -5.47
N GLY A 56 -14.14 -18.75 -5.44
CA GLY A 56 -14.54 -17.76 -4.45
C GLY A 56 -14.85 -16.42 -5.07
N SER A 57 -15.79 -15.70 -4.48
CA SER A 57 -16.08 -14.32 -4.80
C SER A 57 -15.66 -13.43 -3.63
N LEU A 58 -14.82 -12.45 -3.90
CA LEU A 58 -14.41 -11.40 -2.96
C LEU A 58 -15.14 -10.12 -3.30
N PHE A 59 -15.70 -9.47 -2.30
CA PHE A 59 -16.16 -8.09 -2.40
C PHE A 59 -15.10 -7.23 -1.79
N ILE A 60 -14.41 -6.45 -2.60
CA ILE A 60 -13.30 -5.59 -2.22
C ILE A 60 -13.69 -4.13 -2.39
N GLU A 61 -13.19 -3.28 -1.53
CA GLU A 61 -13.48 -1.85 -1.51
C GLU A 61 -12.21 -1.05 -1.24
N ASP A 62 -12.04 0.06 -1.94
CA ASP A 62 -11.04 1.08 -1.64
C ASP A 62 -11.71 2.40 -1.22
N TYR A 63 -11.02 3.53 -1.28
CA TYR A 63 -11.57 4.84 -0.90
C TYR A 63 -12.72 5.34 -1.79
N GLN A 64 -12.89 4.78 -2.97
CA GLN A 64 -13.76 5.33 -4.01
C GLN A 64 -14.83 4.33 -4.44
N GLU A 65 -14.46 3.08 -4.62
CA GLU A 65 -15.29 2.10 -5.32
C GLU A 65 -15.23 0.72 -4.66
N ALA A 66 -16.25 -0.06 -4.95
CA ALA A 66 -16.32 -1.48 -4.63
C ALA A 66 -16.30 -2.33 -5.90
N PHE A 67 -15.75 -3.53 -5.81
CA PHE A 67 -15.68 -4.48 -6.92
C PHE A 67 -15.85 -5.91 -6.45
N LYS A 68 -16.55 -6.73 -7.27
CA LYS A 68 -16.65 -8.17 -7.03
C LYS A 68 -15.60 -8.90 -7.85
N LEU A 69 -14.57 -9.40 -7.16
CA LEU A 69 -13.48 -10.17 -7.74
C LEU A 69 -13.74 -11.65 -7.60
N ASN A 70 -13.69 -12.41 -8.70
CA ASN A 70 -13.86 -13.85 -8.67
C ASN A 70 -12.51 -14.55 -8.83
N LEU A 71 -12.24 -15.50 -7.94
CA LEU A 71 -11.04 -16.35 -7.97
C LEU A 71 -11.45 -17.77 -8.31
N PHE A 72 -10.84 -18.35 -9.35
CA PHE A 72 -11.15 -19.69 -9.84
C PHE A 72 -9.97 -20.64 -9.68
N ASN A 73 -10.27 -21.93 -9.54
CA ASN A 73 -9.30 -23.02 -9.59
C ASN A 73 -8.07 -22.80 -8.70
N GLU A 74 -6.89 -22.86 -9.29
CA GLU A 74 -5.60 -22.70 -8.59
C GLU A 74 -5.48 -21.34 -7.90
N THR A 75 -5.95 -20.26 -8.52
CA THR A 75 -5.94 -18.92 -7.93
C THR A 75 -6.78 -18.86 -6.67
N TYR A 76 -7.96 -19.49 -6.69
CA TYR A 76 -8.79 -19.60 -5.49
C TYR A 76 -8.11 -20.43 -4.40
N LEU A 77 -7.58 -21.60 -4.73
CA LEU A 77 -6.92 -22.47 -3.74
C LEU A 77 -5.71 -21.76 -3.10
N LYS A 78 -4.98 -20.98 -3.89
CA LYS A 78 -3.80 -20.24 -3.44
C LYS A 78 -4.16 -19.11 -2.47
N PHE A 79 -5.26 -18.39 -2.72
CA PHE A 79 -5.58 -17.16 -1.99
C PHE A 79 -6.82 -17.25 -1.09
N LYS A 80 -7.49 -18.41 -1.01
CA LYS A 80 -8.68 -18.59 -0.17
C LYS A 80 -8.48 -18.24 1.31
N HIS A 81 -7.26 -18.34 1.81
CA HIS A 81 -6.93 -18.02 3.20
C HIS A 81 -6.97 -16.51 3.51
N PHE A 82 -6.97 -15.64 2.49
CA PHE A 82 -7.19 -14.21 2.65
C PHE A 82 -8.67 -13.82 2.60
N MET A 83 -9.56 -14.75 2.20
CA MET A 83 -10.96 -14.47 1.93
C MET A 83 -11.79 -14.37 3.22
N GLU A 84 -11.44 -13.40 4.07
CA GLU A 84 -12.15 -13.11 5.31
C GLU A 84 -12.54 -11.62 5.34
N PRO A 85 -13.81 -11.28 5.67
CA PRO A 85 -14.23 -9.88 5.83
C PRO A 85 -13.37 -9.14 6.85
N GLY A 86 -13.02 -7.89 6.55
CA GLY A 86 -12.13 -7.06 7.38
C GLY A 86 -10.65 -7.24 7.10
N THR A 87 -10.25 -8.15 6.20
CA THR A 87 -8.85 -8.33 5.81
C THR A 87 -8.42 -7.22 4.85
N PHE A 88 -7.26 -6.61 5.14
CA PHE A 88 -6.63 -5.60 4.28
C PHE A 88 -5.60 -6.26 3.37
N VAL A 89 -5.83 -6.18 2.07
CA VAL A 89 -5.04 -6.89 1.07
C VAL A 89 -4.42 -5.96 0.03
N ALA A 90 -3.23 -6.33 -0.43
CA ALA A 90 -2.62 -5.84 -1.64
C ALA A 90 -2.76 -6.91 -2.73
N ILE A 91 -3.41 -6.58 -3.83
CA ILE A 91 -3.71 -7.49 -4.93
C ILE A 91 -2.92 -7.05 -6.16
N LYS A 92 -2.00 -7.90 -6.59
CA LYS A 92 -1.25 -7.69 -7.83
C LYS A 92 -1.87 -8.53 -8.94
N GLY A 93 -2.12 -7.90 -10.07
CA GLY A 93 -2.67 -8.56 -11.24
C GLY A 93 -2.45 -7.74 -12.50
N ARG A 94 -2.97 -8.24 -13.58
CA ARG A 94 -2.93 -7.59 -14.89
C ARG A 94 -4.32 -7.54 -15.49
N ILE A 95 -4.62 -6.46 -16.18
CA ILE A 95 -5.85 -6.38 -16.98
C ILE A 95 -5.52 -6.93 -18.35
N GLU A 96 -6.12 -8.07 -18.67
CA GLU A 96 -5.90 -8.78 -19.93
C GLU A 96 -7.17 -9.50 -20.38
N VAL A 97 -7.19 -9.92 -21.64
CA VAL A 97 -8.26 -10.80 -22.17
C VAL A 97 -7.84 -12.24 -21.92
N PRO A 98 -8.44 -12.95 -20.96
CA PRO A 98 -8.08 -14.35 -20.71
C PRO A 98 -8.39 -15.24 -21.92
N ARG A 99 -7.62 -16.33 -22.11
CA ARG A 99 -7.63 -17.19 -23.31
C ARG A 99 -9.01 -17.70 -23.75
N PHE A 100 -9.96 -17.81 -22.81
CA PHE A 100 -11.32 -18.32 -23.05
C PHE A 100 -12.41 -17.26 -22.79
N ARG A 101 -12.02 -15.99 -22.76
CA ARG A 101 -12.92 -14.85 -22.56
C ARG A 101 -12.87 -13.92 -23.77
N GLN A 102 -13.89 -13.12 -23.94
CA GLN A 102 -13.97 -12.13 -25.04
C GLN A 102 -13.73 -10.70 -24.54
N TYR A 103 -13.72 -10.49 -23.22
CA TYR A 103 -13.61 -9.19 -22.60
C TYR A 103 -12.42 -9.12 -21.65
N PRO A 104 -11.82 -7.94 -21.49
CA PRO A 104 -10.75 -7.73 -20.51
C PRO A 104 -11.26 -8.01 -19.09
N GLU A 105 -10.45 -8.66 -18.31
CA GLU A 105 -10.69 -8.93 -16.89
C GLU A 105 -9.39 -8.67 -16.11
N PHE A 106 -9.51 -8.37 -14.82
CA PHE A 106 -8.35 -8.30 -13.93
C PHE A 106 -7.96 -9.71 -13.49
N VAL A 107 -6.84 -10.18 -14.00
CA VAL A 107 -6.28 -11.50 -13.68
C VAL A 107 -5.34 -11.36 -12.48
N VAL A 108 -5.70 -11.99 -11.37
CA VAL A 108 -4.92 -11.95 -10.12
C VAL A 108 -3.71 -12.86 -10.22
N HIS A 109 -2.53 -12.30 -9.99
CA HIS A 109 -1.26 -13.04 -9.96
C HIS A 109 -0.76 -13.29 -8.54
N HIS A 110 -0.98 -12.30 -7.64
CA HIS A 110 -0.53 -12.35 -6.26
C HIS A 110 -1.47 -11.58 -5.33
N MET A 111 -1.57 -12.05 -4.10
CA MET A 111 -2.29 -11.38 -3.02
C MET A 111 -1.47 -11.53 -1.75
N GLU A 112 -1.39 -10.46 -0.98
CA GLU A 112 -0.69 -10.42 0.31
C GLU A 112 -1.38 -9.43 1.25
N LEU A 113 -1.12 -9.51 2.55
CA LEU A 113 -1.61 -8.52 3.50
C LEU A 113 -0.93 -7.17 3.28
N LEU A 114 -1.67 -6.06 3.43
CA LEU A 114 -1.10 -4.71 3.30
C LEU A 114 0.06 -4.45 4.28
N GLN A 115 0.01 -5.05 5.48
CA GLN A 115 1.11 -4.98 6.44
C GLN A 115 2.39 -5.64 5.90
N GLU A 116 2.28 -6.82 5.28
CA GLU A 116 3.42 -7.51 4.67
C GLU A 116 4.01 -6.74 3.49
N LEU A 117 3.17 -6.01 2.74
CA LEU A 117 3.61 -5.15 1.65
C LEU A 117 4.61 -4.09 2.16
N ARG A 118 4.30 -3.45 3.30
CA ARG A 118 5.19 -2.50 3.97
C ARG A 118 6.52 -3.15 4.31
N ASP A 119 6.47 -4.25 5.05
CA ASP A 119 7.68 -4.93 5.55
C ASP A 119 8.61 -5.41 4.42
N LYS A 120 8.03 -5.88 3.32
CA LYS A 120 8.78 -6.36 2.16
C LYS A 120 9.33 -5.25 1.27
N ARG A 121 8.63 -4.11 1.16
CA ARG A 121 8.94 -3.07 0.16
C ARG A 121 9.53 -1.80 0.72
N ALA A 122 9.31 -1.47 1.98
CA ALA A 122 9.86 -0.27 2.58
C ALA A 122 11.36 -0.44 2.85
N LYS A 123 12.19 0.03 1.94
CA LYS A 123 13.66 0.00 2.05
C LYS A 123 14.24 1.33 2.51
N MET A 124 13.54 2.42 2.21
CA MET A 124 13.97 3.77 2.51
C MET A 124 12.78 4.62 2.94
N LEU A 125 12.93 5.34 4.05
CA LEU A 125 12.02 6.38 4.50
C LEU A 125 12.68 7.74 4.21
N LYS A 126 12.10 8.48 3.28
CA LYS A 126 12.53 9.82 2.91
C LYS A 126 11.75 10.84 3.72
N LEU A 127 12.46 11.72 4.39
CA LEU A 127 11.91 12.81 5.19
C LEU A 127 12.31 14.12 4.55
N ARG A 128 11.36 15.05 4.41
CA ARG A 128 11.62 16.37 3.81
C ARG A 128 11.27 17.46 4.80
N PHE A 129 12.21 18.35 5.02
CA PHE A 129 12.13 19.48 5.93
C PHE A 129 12.42 20.79 5.20
N THR A 130 11.80 21.87 5.64
CA THR A 130 12.34 23.20 5.37
C THR A 130 13.47 23.50 6.37
N ALA A 131 14.43 24.32 5.96
CA ALA A 131 15.52 24.73 6.87
C ALA A 131 15.01 25.34 8.19
N LYS A 132 13.84 26.00 8.17
CA LYS A 132 13.20 26.60 9.34
C LYS A 132 12.59 25.60 10.31
N GLN A 133 12.23 24.38 9.85
CA GLN A 133 11.67 23.33 10.71
C GLN A 133 12.75 22.61 11.53
N LEU A 134 14.01 22.72 11.18
CA LEU A 134 15.11 22.03 11.84
C LEU A 134 15.67 22.89 12.98
N ASP A 135 14.89 23.03 14.06
CA ASP A 135 15.40 23.53 15.31
C ASP A 135 15.90 22.40 16.23
N GLN A 136 16.56 22.78 17.33
CA GLN A 136 17.14 21.80 18.27
C GLN A 136 16.08 20.87 18.86
N MET A 137 14.89 21.36 19.15
CA MET A 137 13.81 20.59 19.75
C MET A 137 13.28 19.52 18.77
N VAL A 138 13.08 19.87 17.50
CA VAL A 138 12.63 18.92 16.47
C VAL A 138 13.70 17.85 16.23
N ILE A 139 14.98 18.21 16.24
CA ILE A 139 16.09 17.26 16.10
C ILE A 139 16.09 16.23 17.24
N GLU A 140 15.93 16.69 18.48
CA GLU A 140 15.86 15.82 19.66
C GLU A 140 14.65 14.88 19.61
N GLN A 141 13.48 15.41 19.26
CA GLN A 141 12.25 14.59 19.11
C GLN A 141 12.39 13.53 18.01
N LEU A 142 13.03 13.88 16.89
CA LEU A 142 13.31 12.92 15.82
C LEU A 142 14.30 11.84 16.26
N HIS A 143 15.32 12.21 17.01
CA HIS A 143 16.30 11.27 17.55
C HIS A 143 15.61 10.24 18.45
N GLU A 144 14.84 10.69 19.43
CA GLU A 144 14.06 9.83 20.32
C GLU A 144 13.08 8.94 19.55
N LEU A 145 12.38 9.51 18.55
CA LEU A 145 11.43 8.78 17.73
C LEU A 145 12.11 7.65 16.93
N PHE A 146 13.28 7.89 16.38
CA PHE A 146 14.03 6.88 15.63
C PHE A 146 14.64 5.81 16.52
N GLU A 147 15.13 6.17 17.71
CA GLU A 147 15.62 5.22 18.70
C GLU A 147 14.50 4.31 19.24
N ALA A 148 13.29 4.84 19.37
CA ALA A 148 12.11 4.06 19.78
C ALA A 148 11.59 3.11 18.71
N ASN A 149 12.00 3.29 17.44
CA ASN A 149 11.53 2.50 16.29
C ASN A 149 12.71 1.88 15.51
N PRO A 150 13.57 1.06 16.11
CA PRO A 150 14.72 0.48 15.42
C PRO A 150 14.27 -0.53 14.36
N GLY A 151 14.96 -0.57 13.20
CA GLY A 151 14.59 -1.47 12.11
C GLY A 151 15.63 -1.57 11.01
N SER A 152 15.18 -1.95 9.80
CA SER A 152 16.05 -2.16 8.64
C SER A 152 15.89 -1.09 7.55
N CYS A 153 14.85 -0.27 7.61
CA CYS A 153 14.56 0.76 6.62
C CYS A 153 15.56 1.92 6.77
N GLN A 154 16.23 2.29 5.69
CA GLN A 154 17.18 3.40 5.67
C GLN A 154 16.46 4.74 5.78
N LEU A 155 17.07 5.70 6.48
CA LEU A 155 16.61 7.08 6.52
C LEU A 155 17.33 7.93 5.50
N HIS A 156 16.57 8.80 4.85
CA HIS A 156 17.08 9.78 3.91
C HIS A 156 16.43 11.13 4.20
N PHE A 157 17.25 12.11 4.51
CA PHE A 157 16.80 13.46 4.85
C PHE A 157 16.99 14.38 3.65
N THR A 158 16.00 15.21 3.38
CA THR A 158 16.07 16.27 2.39
C THR A 158 15.75 17.60 3.09
N VAL A 159 16.69 18.50 3.13
CA VAL A 159 16.52 19.85 3.66
C VAL A 159 16.36 20.81 2.50
N PHE A 160 15.27 21.54 2.49
CA PHE A 160 14.91 22.46 1.42
C PHE A 160 14.80 23.90 1.93
N ASP A 161 15.47 24.82 1.27
CA ASP A 161 15.26 26.25 1.46
C ASP A 161 14.36 26.81 0.37
N PRO A 162 13.10 27.21 0.70
CA PRO A 162 12.17 27.73 -0.28
C PRO A 162 12.54 29.13 -0.81
N ILE A 163 13.42 29.87 -0.13
CA ILE A 163 13.82 31.22 -0.54
C ILE A 163 14.87 31.13 -1.63
N ASP A 164 15.91 30.36 -1.39
CA ASP A 164 17.05 30.22 -2.30
C ASP A 164 16.90 29.05 -3.30
N GLY A 165 15.87 28.22 -3.13
CA GLY A 165 15.61 27.05 -3.96
C GLY A 165 16.66 25.95 -3.80
N ILE A 166 17.45 25.99 -2.72
CA ILE A 166 18.52 25.03 -2.44
C ILE A 166 17.94 23.80 -1.79
N GLU A 167 18.31 22.61 -2.27
CA GLU A 167 17.95 21.34 -1.67
C GLU A 167 19.22 20.53 -1.36
N VAL A 168 19.32 20.08 -0.11
CA VAL A 168 20.44 19.24 0.36
C VAL A 168 19.91 17.88 0.76
N SER A 169 20.53 16.83 0.23
CA SER A 169 20.15 15.44 0.42
C SER A 169 21.16 14.71 1.29
N LEU A 170 20.73 14.16 2.42
CA LEU A 170 21.56 13.60 3.48
C LEU A 170 21.10 12.17 3.83
N PRO A 171 21.78 11.14 3.33
CA PRO A 171 21.48 9.77 3.76
C PRO A 171 21.97 9.53 5.20
N SER A 172 21.16 8.90 6.04
CA SER A 172 21.63 8.42 7.33
C SER A 172 22.60 7.26 7.15
N ARG A 173 23.75 7.32 7.82
CA ARG A 173 24.78 6.28 7.75
C ARG A 173 24.59 5.18 8.82
N SER A 174 24.02 5.52 9.97
CA SER A 174 23.98 4.64 11.14
C SER A 174 22.55 4.32 11.60
N VAL A 175 21.62 5.25 11.47
CA VAL A 175 20.25 5.08 11.97
C VAL A 175 19.38 4.47 10.89
N LYS A 176 18.68 3.39 11.27
CA LYS A 176 17.64 2.73 10.46
C LYS A 176 16.41 2.54 11.32
N VAL A 177 15.24 2.57 10.71
CA VAL A 177 13.97 2.50 11.44
C VAL A 177 13.06 1.38 10.92
N GLN A 178 12.11 0.96 11.76
CA GLN A 178 10.98 0.15 11.35
C GLN A 178 9.82 1.10 10.98
N PRO A 179 9.43 1.20 9.70
CA PRO A 179 8.26 1.96 9.31
C PRO A 179 7.03 1.37 9.98
N SER A 180 6.35 2.15 10.80
CA SER A 180 5.14 1.73 11.50
C SER A 180 4.08 2.83 11.39
N SER A 181 2.82 2.46 11.53
CA SER A 181 1.72 3.46 11.56
C SER A 181 1.91 4.46 12.70
N GLN A 182 2.50 4.02 13.83
CA GLN A 182 2.83 4.92 14.93
C GLN A 182 3.92 5.93 14.54
N LEU A 183 5.02 5.45 13.93
CA LEU A 183 6.09 6.34 13.44
C LEU A 183 5.53 7.40 12.48
N PHE A 184 4.67 7.01 11.55
CA PHE A 184 4.06 7.94 10.60
C PHE A 184 3.14 8.96 11.27
N LYS A 185 2.36 8.55 12.27
CA LYS A 185 1.51 9.46 13.07
C LYS A 185 2.35 10.50 13.83
N GLU A 186 3.46 10.10 14.42
CA GLU A 186 4.35 11.04 15.12
C GLU A 186 5.06 12.00 14.15
N LEU A 187 5.56 11.51 13.00
CA LEU A 187 6.11 12.38 11.96
C LEU A 187 5.09 13.41 11.43
N ALA A 188 3.84 12.99 11.26
CA ALA A 188 2.76 13.87 10.84
C ALA A 188 2.44 14.95 11.90
N LYS A 189 2.50 14.63 13.20
CA LYS A 189 2.33 15.63 14.28
C LYS A 189 3.42 16.70 14.27
N LEU A 190 4.63 16.34 13.84
CA LEU A 190 5.75 17.26 13.67
C LEU A 190 5.69 18.05 12.34
N ASP A 191 4.61 17.90 11.58
CA ASP A 191 4.43 18.52 10.25
C ASP A 191 5.58 18.18 9.26
N ILE A 192 6.12 16.98 9.40
CA ILE A 192 7.22 16.50 8.55
C ILE A 192 6.65 15.75 7.35
N GLN A 193 7.03 16.17 6.16
CA GLN A 193 6.69 15.43 4.95
C GLN A 193 7.54 14.18 4.85
N PHE A 194 6.90 13.03 4.56
CA PHE A 194 7.62 11.78 4.41
C PHE A 194 7.03 10.91 3.29
N LYS A 195 7.89 10.03 2.77
CA LYS A 195 7.52 9.07 1.72
C LYS A 195 8.37 7.81 1.85
N LEU A 196 7.79 6.65 1.57
CA LEU A 196 8.54 5.39 1.44
C LEU A 196 9.13 5.24 0.02
N ASN A 197 10.36 4.69 -0.05
CA ASN A 197 11.17 4.36 -1.26
C ASN A 197 11.38 5.52 -2.23
#